data_f6c4ca1d07d6b86ccf6e83e079f6c654
#
_entry.id   f6c4ca1d07d6b86ccf6e83e079f6c654
#
_cell.length_a   1.000
_cell.length_b   1.000
_cell.length_c   1.000
_cell.angle_alpha   90.00
_cell.angle_beta   90.00
_cell.angle_gamma   90.00
#
_symmetry.space_group_name_H-M   'P 1'
#
loop_
_entity.id
_entity.type
_entity.pdbx_description
1 polymer ?
#
loop_
_entity_poly.entity_id
_entity_poly.type
_entity_poly.pdbx_seq_one_letter_code
_entity_poly.pdbx_strand_id
1 'polypeptide(L)'
;MQTLKGLNTVYCDASFFVALFSKKDAKHKRALTLFKEIKENRIVIYTCWFIISEAMTVILYQYGYIEALTFNQSIDLYKIIHSTESQHHQAIALFNLFGKDRKISFGDALSYVLISGELKNIPAISFDRDFSAMGLTTIS
;
A
#
# COMPACT_ATOMS: atom_id res chain seq x y z
N MET A 1 4.27 7.90 -18.85
CA MET A 1 3.43 7.10 -17.91
C MET A 1 4.33 6.10 -17.19
N GLN A 2 4.21 6.04 -15.87
CA GLN A 2 5.00 5.10 -15.08
C GLN A 2 4.60 3.65 -15.38
N THR A 3 5.59 2.79 -15.52
CA THR A 3 5.39 1.36 -15.81
C THR A 3 6.11 0.51 -14.77
N LEU A 4 5.59 -0.70 -14.55
CA LEU A 4 6.18 -1.70 -13.66
C LEU A 4 7.13 -2.66 -14.38
N LYS A 5 7.36 -2.44 -15.67
CA LYS A 5 8.22 -3.31 -16.49
C LYS A 5 9.63 -3.40 -15.88
N GLY A 6 10.12 -4.62 -15.76
CA GLY A 6 11.46 -4.88 -15.21
C GLY A 6 11.51 -5.00 -13.69
N LEU A 7 10.41 -4.75 -12.96
CA LEU A 7 10.35 -4.95 -11.53
C LEU A 7 9.99 -6.41 -11.18
N ASN A 8 10.55 -6.90 -10.08
CA ASN A 8 10.20 -8.21 -9.52
C ASN A 8 9.27 -8.10 -8.32
N THR A 9 9.34 -6.98 -7.61
CA THR A 9 8.61 -6.78 -6.36
C THR A 9 8.11 -5.33 -6.25
N VAL A 10 6.97 -5.15 -5.62
CA VAL A 10 6.42 -3.84 -5.26
C VAL A 10 5.78 -3.93 -3.88
N TYR A 11 5.74 -2.82 -3.17
CA TYR A 11 4.95 -2.67 -1.97
C TYR A 11 3.67 -1.92 -2.30
N CYS A 12 2.53 -2.37 -1.82
CA CYS A 12 1.27 -1.68 -2.05
C CYS A 12 0.72 -1.12 -0.74
N ASP A 13 0.33 0.16 -0.76
CA ASP A 13 -0.34 0.80 0.35
C ASP A 13 -1.87 0.65 0.25
N ALA A 14 -2.57 1.18 1.25
CA ALA A 14 -4.02 1.09 1.32
C ALA A 14 -4.74 1.77 0.15
N SER A 15 -4.23 2.92 -0.33
CA SER A 15 -4.89 3.67 -1.41
C SER A 15 -4.94 2.89 -2.72
N PHE A 16 -3.92 2.08 -2.99
CA PHE A 16 -3.93 1.20 -4.16
C PHE A 16 -5.01 0.12 -4.04
N PHE A 17 -5.09 -0.56 -2.90
CA PHE A 17 -6.10 -1.60 -2.68
C PHE A 17 -7.52 -1.04 -2.72
N VAL A 18 -7.73 0.11 -2.09
CA VAL A 18 -9.04 0.80 -2.12
C VAL A 18 -9.45 1.08 -3.57
N ALA A 19 -8.57 1.66 -4.36
CA ALA A 19 -8.84 1.96 -5.76
C ALA A 19 -9.09 0.69 -6.59
N LEU A 20 -8.31 -0.37 -6.35
CA LEU A 20 -8.41 -1.62 -7.10
C LEU A 20 -9.76 -2.32 -6.88
N PHE A 21 -10.24 -2.33 -5.66
CA PHE A 21 -11.46 -3.06 -5.27
C PHE A 21 -12.71 -2.19 -5.22
N SER A 22 -12.63 -0.92 -5.60
CA SER A 22 -13.75 0.02 -5.53
C SER A 22 -13.98 0.68 -6.90
N LYS A 23 -14.97 0.18 -7.64
CA LYS A 23 -15.26 0.63 -9.01
C LYS A 23 -15.56 2.12 -9.11
N LYS A 24 -16.05 2.73 -8.03
CA LYS A 24 -16.38 4.17 -7.97
C LYS A 24 -15.21 5.05 -7.57
N ASP A 25 -14.07 4.46 -7.19
CA ASP A 25 -12.88 5.23 -6.86
C ASP A 25 -12.31 5.90 -8.10
N ALA A 26 -11.88 7.17 -7.96
CA ALA A 26 -11.34 7.95 -9.07
C ALA A 26 -10.11 7.30 -9.71
N LYS A 27 -9.36 6.52 -8.96
CA LYS A 27 -8.13 5.85 -9.41
C LYS A 27 -8.36 4.38 -9.83
N HIS A 28 -9.61 3.93 -9.87
CA HIS A 28 -9.91 2.52 -10.15
C HIS A 28 -9.31 2.03 -11.47
N LYS A 29 -9.49 2.79 -12.55
CA LYS A 29 -8.96 2.40 -13.87
C LYS A 29 -7.44 2.29 -13.86
N ARG A 30 -6.76 3.23 -13.21
CA ARG A 30 -5.30 3.21 -13.09
C ARG A 30 -4.83 2.01 -12.26
N ALA A 31 -5.51 1.73 -11.14
CA ALA A 31 -5.22 0.57 -10.30
C ALA A 31 -5.38 -0.75 -11.09
N LEU A 32 -6.43 -0.87 -11.89
CA LEU A 32 -6.63 -2.05 -12.74
C LEU A 32 -5.48 -2.22 -13.75
N THR A 33 -5.03 -1.14 -14.39
CA THR A 33 -3.91 -1.16 -15.32
C THR A 33 -2.63 -1.65 -14.62
N LEU A 34 -2.33 -1.09 -13.45
CA LEU A 34 -1.16 -1.51 -12.67
C LEU A 34 -1.26 -2.98 -12.22
N PHE A 35 -2.43 -3.40 -11.78
CA PHE A 35 -2.62 -4.80 -11.37
C PHE A 35 -2.47 -5.77 -12.53
N LYS A 36 -2.92 -5.39 -13.71
CA LYS A 36 -2.71 -6.18 -14.93
C LYS A 36 -1.21 -6.34 -15.22
N GLU A 37 -0.44 -5.25 -15.14
CA GLU A 37 1.01 -5.30 -15.31
C GLU A 37 1.68 -6.20 -14.26
N ILE A 38 1.22 -6.12 -13.00
CA ILE A 38 1.71 -6.98 -11.92
C ILE A 38 1.53 -8.46 -12.27
N LYS A 39 0.35 -8.84 -12.75
CA LYS A 39 0.06 -10.23 -13.13
C LYS A 39 0.87 -10.67 -14.36
N GLU A 40 0.91 -9.85 -15.39
CA GLU A 40 1.63 -10.16 -16.63
C GLU A 40 3.13 -10.34 -16.41
N ASN A 41 3.72 -9.54 -15.53
CA ASN A 41 5.15 -9.57 -15.22
C ASN A 41 5.49 -10.42 -13.99
N ARG A 42 4.52 -11.10 -13.41
CA ARG A 42 4.69 -11.96 -12.22
C ARG A 42 5.36 -11.24 -11.06
N ILE A 43 4.98 -9.98 -10.83
CA ILE A 43 5.53 -9.14 -9.77
C ILE A 43 4.92 -9.56 -8.43
N VAL A 44 5.75 -9.73 -7.41
CA VAL A 44 5.30 -10.05 -6.06
C VAL A 44 4.86 -8.76 -5.36
N ILE A 45 3.65 -8.77 -4.81
CA ILE A 45 3.13 -7.67 -3.98
C ILE A 45 3.45 -7.95 -2.52
N TYR A 46 4.17 -7.00 -1.90
CA TYR A 46 4.37 -6.96 -0.45
C TYR A 46 3.43 -5.94 0.17
N THR A 47 2.98 -6.23 1.38
CA THR A 47 2.20 -5.30 2.22
C THR A 47 2.31 -5.74 3.68
N CYS A 48 1.60 -5.11 4.59
CA CYS A 48 1.54 -5.51 5.99
C CYS A 48 0.10 -5.49 6.51
N TRP A 49 -0.13 -6.11 7.66
CA TRP A 49 -1.48 -6.23 8.23
C TRP A 49 -2.12 -4.88 8.56
N PHE A 50 -1.33 -3.87 8.94
CA PHE A 50 -1.87 -2.53 9.22
C PHE A 50 -2.44 -1.89 7.96
N ILE A 51 -1.78 -2.09 6.81
CA ILE A 51 -2.27 -1.61 5.52
C ILE A 51 -3.53 -2.37 5.09
N ILE A 52 -3.54 -3.68 5.26
CA ILE A 52 -4.73 -4.52 4.96
C ILE A 52 -5.91 -4.09 5.82
N SER A 53 -5.70 -3.88 7.11
CA SER A 53 -6.73 -3.42 8.04
C SER A 53 -7.31 -2.07 7.62
N GLU A 54 -6.47 -1.11 7.28
CA GLU A 54 -6.90 0.21 6.82
C GLU A 54 -7.70 0.10 5.52
N ALA A 55 -7.20 -0.62 4.54
CA ALA A 55 -7.88 -0.81 3.25
C ALA A 55 -9.26 -1.45 3.43
N MET A 56 -9.32 -2.54 4.18
CA MET A 56 -10.56 -3.27 4.49
C MET A 56 -11.62 -2.34 5.09
N THR A 57 -11.22 -1.53 6.06
CA THR A 57 -12.12 -0.62 6.76
C THR A 57 -12.60 0.51 5.85
N VAL A 58 -11.70 1.13 5.09
CA VAL A 58 -12.05 2.20 4.16
C VAL A 58 -12.99 1.68 3.06
N ILE A 59 -12.70 0.52 2.49
CA ILE A 59 -13.54 -0.08 1.46
C ILE A 59 -14.97 -0.33 2.02
N LEU A 60 -15.07 -0.92 3.20
CA LEU A 60 -16.37 -1.18 3.84
C LEU A 60 -17.16 0.12 4.04
N TYR A 61 -16.54 1.15 4.58
CA TYR A 61 -17.23 2.38 4.97
C TYR A 61 -17.58 3.28 3.79
N GLN A 62 -16.75 3.31 2.77
CA GLN A 62 -16.95 4.20 1.62
C GLN A 62 -17.65 3.53 0.43
N TYR A 63 -17.46 2.23 0.24
CA TYR A 63 -17.89 1.54 -0.98
C TYR A 63 -18.80 0.33 -0.73
N GLY A 64 -18.73 -0.29 0.46
CA GLY A 64 -19.69 -1.30 0.87
C GLY A 64 -19.11 -2.67 1.14
N TYR A 65 -20.04 -3.55 1.59
CA TYR A 65 -19.68 -4.90 2.07
C TYR A 65 -19.12 -5.82 0.98
N ILE A 66 -19.73 -5.80 -0.21
CA ILE A 66 -19.34 -6.71 -1.30
C ILE A 66 -17.90 -6.44 -1.74
N GLU A 67 -17.55 -5.16 -1.88
CA GLU A 67 -16.19 -4.74 -2.24
C GLU A 67 -15.18 -5.14 -1.17
N ALA A 68 -15.53 -4.96 0.11
CA ALA A 68 -14.68 -5.37 1.23
C ALA A 68 -14.49 -6.89 1.27
N LEU A 69 -15.57 -7.66 1.05
CA LEU A 69 -15.48 -9.11 0.98
C LEU A 69 -14.57 -9.58 -0.16
N THR A 70 -14.70 -8.97 -1.33
CA THR A 70 -13.86 -9.29 -2.49
C THR A 70 -12.39 -9.00 -2.21
N PHE A 71 -12.09 -7.86 -1.57
CA PHE A 71 -10.73 -7.54 -1.14
C PHE A 71 -10.20 -8.61 -0.17
N ASN A 72 -10.98 -8.99 0.83
CA ASN A 72 -10.57 -9.99 1.82
C ASN A 72 -10.25 -11.34 1.19
N GLN A 73 -10.97 -11.72 0.14
CA GLN A 73 -10.71 -12.95 -0.61
C GLN A 73 -9.40 -12.89 -1.40
N SER A 74 -8.87 -11.70 -1.67
CA SER A 74 -7.62 -11.52 -2.41
C SER A 74 -6.37 -11.59 -1.54
N ILE A 75 -6.49 -11.58 -0.21
CA ILE A 75 -5.36 -11.39 0.70
C ILE A 75 -4.27 -12.44 0.51
N ASP A 76 -4.64 -13.66 0.19
CA ASP A 76 -3.67 -14.76 -0.04
C ASP A 76 -2.76 -14.54 -1.27
N LEU A 77 -3.09 -13.58 -2.13
CA LEU A 77 -2.25 -13.22 -3.27
C LEU A 77 -1.03 -12.39 -2.87
N TYR A 78 -1.02 -11.81 -1.69
CA TYR A 78 0.00 -10.86 -1.26
C TYR A 78 0.97 -11.50 -0.28
N LYS A 79 2.22 -11.04 -0.33
CA LYS A 79 3.22 -11.41 0.66
C LYS A 79 3.17 -10.43 1.82
N ILE A 80 2.66 -10.89 2.95
CA ILE A 80 2.44 -10.05 4.12
C ILE A 80 3.70 -10.09 4.99
N ILE A 81 4.25 -8.91 5.27
CA ILE A 81 5.39 -8.75 6.17
C ILE A 81 4.87 -8.65 7.61
N HIS A 82 5.38 -9.53 8.46
CA HIS A 82 5.09 -9.49 9.89
C HIS A 82 6.07 -8.56 10.56
N SER A 83 5.59 -7.41 11.01
CA SER A 83 6.43 -6.40 11.65
C SER A 83 6.74 -6.76 13.11
N THR A 84 7.90 -6.32 13.56
CA THR A 84 8.38 -6.52 14.93
C THR A 84 8.03 -5.33 15.82
N GLU A 85 8.10 -5.53 17.14
CA GLU A 85 7.90 -4.44 18.11
C GLU A 85 8.93 -3.32 17.91
N SER A 86 10.17 -3.66 17.60
CA SER A 86 11.21 -2.66 17.28
C SER A 86 10.82 -1.80 16.09
N GLN A 87 10.31 -2.41 15.03
CA GLN A 87 9.82 -1.67 13.86
C GLN A 87 8.62 -0.80 14.19
N HIS A 88 7.74 -1.23 15.10
CA HIS A 88 6.63 -0.40 15.57
C HIS A 88 7.12 0.85 16.29
N HIS A 89 8.13 0.74 17.14
CA HIS A 89 8.72 1.91 17.81
C HIS A 89 9.40 2.86 16.80
N GLN A 90 10.07 2.34 15.80
CA GLN A 90 10.62 3.16 14.71
C GLN A 90 9.52 3.89 13.95
N ALA A 91 8.40 3.20 13.69
CA ALA A 91 7.25 3.79 13.01
C ALA A 91 6.61 4.91 13.84
N ILE A 92 6.53 4.76 15.17
CA ILE A 92 6.04 5.82 16.05
C ILE A 92 6.92 7.06 15.94
N ALA A 93 8.25 6.90 15.97
CA ALA A 93 9.18 8.01 15.83
C ALA A 93 9.00 8.74 14.49
N LEU A 94 8.83 8.00 13.40
CA LEU A 94 8.56 8.57 12.08
C LEU A 94 7.19 9.25 12.00
N PHE A 95 6.17 8.65 12.59
CA PHE A 95 4.84 9.25 12.69
C PHE A 95 4.92 10.61 13.38
N ASN A 96 5.66 10.71 14.48
CA ASN A 96 5.83 11.96 15.20
C ASN A 96 6.57 13.01 14.36
N LEU A 97 7.52 12.59 13.55
CA LEU A 97 8.30 13.47 12.69
C LEU A 97 7.48 13.97 11.49
N PHE A 98 6.90 13.04 10.71
CA PHE A 98 6.17 13.37 9.49
C PHE A 98 4.75 13.91 9.77
N GLY A 99 4.10 13.43 10.82
CA GLY A 99 2.74 13.81 11.17
C GLY A 99 2.56 15.27 11.55
N LYS A 100 3.64 15.97 11.85
CA LYS A 100 3.62 17.41 12.10
C LYS A 100 3.08 18.19 10.89
N ASP A 101 3.51 17.81 9.69
CA ASP A 101 3.21 18.55 8.46
C ASP A 101 2.39 17.74 7.44
N ARG A 102 2.12 16.48 7.72
CA ARG A 102 1.43 15.56 6.80
C ARG A 102 0.40 14.72 7.53
N LYS A 103 -0.65 14.34 6.80
CA LYS A 103 -1.67 13.42 7.29
C LYS A 103 -1.29 12.00 6.92
N ILE A 104 -0.51 11.36 7.77
CA ILE A 104 -0.11 9.97 7.61
C ILE A 104 -0.77 9.09 8.67
N SER A 105 -0.92 7.81 8.37
CA SER A 105 -1.34 6.81 9.35
C SER A 105 -0.12 6.15 9.99
N PHE A 106 -0.34 5.43 11.09
CA PHE A 106 0.69 4.55 11.63
C PHE A 106 1.12 3.50 10.59
N GLY A 107 0.16 2.98 9.81
CA GLY A 107 0.44 2.04 8.71
C GLY A 107 1.38 2.62 7.66
N ASP A 108 1.23 3.92 7.32
CA ASP A 108 2.14 4.60 6.39
C ASP A 108 3.55 4.71 6.96
N ALA A 109 3.67 5.11 8.24
CA ALA A 109 4.96 5.20 8.91
C ALA A 109 5.63 3.82 9.01
N LEU A 110 4.86 2.78 9.34
CA LEU A 110 5.36 1.41 9.38
C LEU A 110 5.80 0.94 7.99
N SER A 111 5.03 1.26 6.96
CA SER A 111 5.39 0.95 5.57
C SER A 111 6.74 1.55 5.20
N TYR A 112 6.99 2.79 5.60
CA TYR A 112 8.29 3.43 5.40
C TYR A 112 9.42 2.63 6.06
N VAL A 113 9.23 2.21 7.32
CA VAL A 113 10.22 1.42 8.05
C VAL A 113 10.49 0.09 7.33
N LEU A 114 9.45 -0.61 6.90
CA LEU A 114 9.58 -1.89 6.20
C LEU A 114 10.27 -1.73 4.84
N ILE A 115 9.86 -0.75 4.06
CA ILE A 115 10.41 -0.52 2.72
C ILE A 115 11.87 -0.10 2.80
N SER A 116 12.21 0.87 3.65
CA SER A 116 13.57 1.37 3.78
C SER A 116 14.53 0.41 4.50
N GLY A 117 13.99 -0.54 5.24
CA GLY A 117 14.75 -1.55 5.99
C GLY A 117 14.82 -2.90 5.28
N GLU A 118 14.03 -3.85 5.75
CA GLU A 118 14.12 -5.24 5.28
C GLU A 118 13.76 -5.44 3.81
N LEU A 119 12.93 -4.58 3.22
CA LEU A 119 12.55 -4.65 1.81
C LEU A 119 13.52 -3.91 0.87
N LYS A 120 14.57 -3.31 1.40
CA LYS A 120 15.68 -2.73 0.63
C LYS A 120 15.24 -1.72 -0.44
N ASN A 121 14.32 -0.83 -0.08
CA ASN A 121 13.85 0.26 -0.92
C ASN A 121 13.15 -0.17 -2.21
N ILE A 122 12.38 -1.25 -2.19
CA ILE A 122 11.55 -1.59 -3.34
C ILE A 122 10.53 -0.47 -3.62
N PRO A 123 10.08 -0.29 -4.87
CA PRO A 123 9.08 0.71 -5.19
C PRO A 123 7.75 0.42 -4.49
N ALA A 124 7.05 1.47 -4.11
CA ALA A 124 5.70 1.39 -3.57
C ALA A 124 4.69 1.91 -4.59
N ILE A 125 3.52 1.28 -4.66
CA ILE A 125 2.38 1.80 -5.41
C ILE A 125 1.46 2.50 -4.42
N SER A 126 1.24 3.80 -4.64
CA SER A 126 0.37 4.62 -3.79
C SER A 126 -0.25 5.75 -4.59
N PHE A 127 -1.51 6.06 -4.31
CA PHE A 127 -2.21 7.23 -4.82
C PHE A 127 -2.33 8.34 -3.78
N ASP A 128 -1.75 8.15 -2.60
CA ASP A 128 -1.76 9.10 -1.51
C ASP A 128 -0.54 10.03 -1.58
N ARG A 129 -0.79 11.34 -1.67
CA ARG A 129 0.27 12.35 -1.74
C ARG A 129 1.11 12.41 -0.47
N ASP A 130 0.49 12.23 0.69
CA ASP A 130 1.20 12.27 1.96
C ASP A 130 2.14 11.06 2.08
N PHE A 131 1.71 9.90 1.61
CA PHE A 131 2.58 8.72 1.52
C PHE A 131 3.79 9.00 0.60
N SER A 132 3.53 9.49 -0.61
CA SER A 132 4.59 9.79 -1.59
C SER A 132 5.57 10.83 -1.08
N ALA A 133 5.09 11.79 -0.30
CA ALA A 133 5.91 12.89 0.25
C ALA A 133 6.89 12.44 1.33
N MET A 134 6.77 11.21 1.85
CA MET A 134 7.74 10.68 2.81
C MET A 134 9.12 10.36 2.20
N GLY A 135 9.25 10.41 0.88
CA GLY A 135 10.54 10.24 0.20
C GLY A 135 10.81 8.84 -0.35
N LEU A 136 9.83 7.94 -0.33
CA LEU A 136 9.93 6.63 -0.95
C LEU A 136 9.81 6.72 -2.47
N THR A 137 10.40 5.75 -3.19
CA THR A 137 10.15 5.58 -4.62
C THR A 137 8.71 5.12 -4.81
N THR A 138 7.88 5.98 -5.38
CA THR A 138 6.45 5.76 -5.48
C THR A 138 5.98 5.74 -6.93
N ILE A 139 5.15 4.76 -7.26
CA ILE A 139 4.47 4.62 -8.55
C ILE A 139 2.99 4.92 -8.32
N SER A 140 2.42 5.73 -9.19
CA SER A 140 1.00 6.08 -9.10
C SER A 140 0.27 6.00 -10.46
#